data_4f32f5bbfa7d29972cabae5b240b25a4
#
_entry.id   4f32f5bbfa7d29972cabae5b240b25a4
#
_cell.length_a   1.000
_cell.length_b   1.000
_cell.length_c   1.000
_cell.angle_alpha   90.00
_cell.angle_beta   90.00
_cell.angle_gamma   90.00
#
_symmetry.space_group_name_H-M   'P 1'
#
loop_
_entity.id
_entity.type
_entity.pdbx_description
1 polymer ?
#
loop_
_entity_poly.entity_id
_entity_poly.type
_entity_poly.pdbx_seq_one_letter_code
_entity_poly.pdbx_strand_id
1 'polypeptide(L)'
;MIKTVSLLVRKEGSSHEDFVKHWREIHGPLAYACPGVARYTQTEVKSSSFRADGVAALDVAVDGIAELWFADKAALDAFSASPATARLREDGTLFIGRQISFTTEETVIIPRQV
;
A
#
# COMPACT_ATOMS: atom_id res chain seq x y z
N MET A 1 17.54 2.26 0.27
CA MET A 1 16.32 2.11 1.07
C MET A 1 15.40 1.11 0.38
N ILE A 2 14.78 0.22 1.13
CA ILE A 2 13.84 -0.76 0.60
C ILE A 2 12.44 -0.18 0.64
N LYS A 3 11.65 -0.40 -0.40
CA LYS A 3 10.28 0.06 -0.48
C LYS A 3 9.36 -1.12 -0.78
N THR A 4 8.28 -1.27 -0.02
CA THR A 4 7.20 -2.20 -0.37
C THR A 4 6.03 -1.44 -0.98
N VAL A 5 5.43 -1.98 -2.01
CA VAL A 5 4.27 -1.42 -2.70
C VAL A 5 3.17 -2.46 -2.70
N SER A 6 2.00 -2.08 -2.19
CA SER A 6 0.84 -2.96 -2.17
C SER A 6 -0.30 -2.35 -2.97
N LEU A 7 -0.86 -3.13 -3.87
CA LEU A 7 -2.09 -2.78 -4.60
C LEU A 7 -3.26 -3.40 -3.85
N LEU A 8 -4.22 -2.58 -3.45
CA LEU A 8 -5.33 -2.97 -2.59
C LEU A 8 -6.66 -2.84 -3.33
N VAL A 9 -7.47 -3.89 -3.24
CA VAL A 9 -8.83 -3.92 -3.78
C VAL A 9 -9.78 -4.10 -2.62
N ARG A 10 -10.84 -3.29 -2.55
CA ARG A 10 -11.85 -3.37 -1.49
C ARG A 10 -12.59 -4.70 -1.51
N LYS A 11 -13.23 -5.03 -0.39
CA LYS A 11 -14.10 -6.19 -0.30
C LYS A 11 -15.27 -6.05 -1.27
N GLU A 12 -15.67 -7.16 -1.85
CA GLU A 12 -16.86 -7.24 -2.67
C GLU A 12 -18.09 -6.78 -1.86
N GLY A 13 -18.91 -5.94 -2.48
CA GLY A 13 -20.09 -5.37 -1.82
C GLY A 13 -19.82 -4.12 -0.99
N SER A 14 -18.55 -3.73 -0.77
CA SER A 14 -18.23 -2.47 -0.11
C SER A 14 -18.01 -1.36 -1.13
N SER A 15 -18.18 -0.10 -0.70
CA SER A 15 -17.91 1.06 -1.55
C SER A 15 -16.45 1.47 -1.48
N HIS A 16 -16.00 2.16 -2.53
CA HIS A 16 -14.66 2.77 -2.55
C HIS A 16 -14.51 3.78 -1.40
N GLU A 17 -15.53 4.57 -1.14
CA GLU A 17 -15.53 5.59 -0.07
C GLU A 17 -15.37 4.95 1.30
N ASP A 18 -16.07 3.85 1.57
CA ASP A 18 -15.95 3.12 2.84
C ASP A 18 -14.57 2.50 2.99
N PHE A 19 -14.00 1.96 1.91
CA PHE A 19 -12.64 1.45 1.90
C PHE A 19 -11.65 2.55 2.29
N VAL A 20 -11.71 3.70 1.64
CA VAL A 20 -10.79 4.82 1.88
C VAL A 20 -10.92 5.35 3.30
N LYS A 21 -12.16 5.46 3.81
CA LYS A 21 -12.42 5.95 5.17
C LYS A 21 -11.81 5.04 6.23
N HIS A 22 -12.05 3.73 6.15
CA HIS A 22 -11.46 2.75 7.07
C HIS A 22 -9.94 2.76 6.98
N TRP A 23 -9.42 2.77 5.76
CA TRP A 23 -7.99 2.75 5.49
C TRP A 23 -7.26 3.93 6.13
N ARG A 24 -7.82 5.14 5.98
CA ARG A 24 -7.23 6.37 6.52
C ARG A 24 -7.45 6.52 8.02
N GLU A 25 -8.67 6.33 8.49
CA GLU A 25 -9.06 6.69 9.86
C GLU A 25 -8.74 5.61 10.89
N ILE A 26 -8.78 4.34 10.50
CA ILE A 26 -8.61 3.21 11.42
C ILE A 26 -7.30 2.48 11.15
N HIS A 27 -7.10 2.04 9.92
CA HIS A 27 -5.94 1.21 9.55
C HIS A 27 -4.63 1.99 9.60
N GLY A 28 -4.60 3.18 9.01
CA GLY A 28 -3.39 4.01 8.95
C GLY A 28 -2.75 4.26 10.31
N PRO A 29 -3.52 4.70 11.32
CA PRO A 29 -2.97 4.97 12.65
C PRO A 29 -2.30 3.76 13.32
N LEU A 30 -2.69 2.53 12.97
CA LEU A 30 -2.05 1.32 13.51
C LEU A 30 -0.59 1.20 13.10
N ALA A 31 -0.20 1.84 12.00
CA ALA A 31 1.17 1.81 11.52
C ALA A 31 2.15 2.53 12.44
N TYR A 32 1.68 3.47 13.27
CA TYR A 32 2.54 4.19 14.22
C TYR A 32 3.21 3.25 15.23
N ALA A 33 2.58 2.14 15.59
CA ALA A 33 3.14 1.17 16.51
C ALA A 33 4.09 0.17 15.84
N CYS A 34 4.15 0.13 14.51
CA CYS A 34 4.96 -0.82 13.77
C CYS A 34 6.42 -0.36 13.71
N PRO A 35 7.39 -1.23 14.06
CA PRO A 35 8.81 -0.86 14.03
C PRO A 35 9.34 -0.85 12.60
N GLY A 36 10.43 -0.12 12.39
CA GLY A 36 11.21 -0.15 11.16
C GLY A 36 10.68 0.70 10.01
N VAL A 37 9.47 1.24 10.13
CA VAL A 37 8.86 2.05 9.07
C VAL A 37 9.50 3.44 9.03
N ALA A 38 10.22 3.74 7.96
CA ALA A 38 10.82 5.07 7.75
C ALA A 38 9.82 6.06 7.13
N ARG A 39 8.91 5.56 6.32
CA ARG A 39 7.85 6.36 5.69
C ARG A 39 6.70 5.45 5.31
N TYR A 40 5.47 5.95 5.41
CA TYR A 40 4.27 5.27 4.97
C TYR A 40 3.37 6.26 4.24
N THR A 41 2.93 5.88 3.05
CA THR A 41 1.96 6.67 2.29
C THR A 41 0.78 5.80 1.88
N GLN A 42 -0.40 6.42 1.90
CA GLN A 42 -1.62 5.87 1.32
C GLN A 42 -1.98 6.71 0.11
N THR A 43 -2.03 6.10 -1.06
CA THR A 43 -2.40 6.77 -2.30
C THR A 43 -3.75 6.24 -2.77
N GLU A 44 -4.75 7.10 -2.76
CA GLU A 44 -6.09 6.76 -3.24
C GLU A 44 -6.10 6.76 -4.77
N VAL A 45 -6.59 5.68 -5.37
CA VAL A 45 -6.77 5.61 -6.82
C VAL A 45 -8.07 6.32 -7.19
N LYS A 46 -7.96 7.38 -7.97
CA LYS A 46 -9.11 8.20 -8.41
C LYS A 46 -9.69 7.72 -9.73
N SER A 47 -8.84 7.29 -10.65
CA SER A 47 -9.26 6.80 -11.96
C SER A 47 -8.16 5.94 -12.56
N SER A 48 -8.51 5.16 -13.56
CA SER A 48 -7.55 4.39 -14.35
C SER A 48 -7.74 4.69 -15.84
N SER A 49 -6.68 4.48 -16.62
CA SER A 49 -6.71 4.64 -18.06
C SER A 49 -5.90 3.53 -18.72
N PHE A 50 -6.26 3.22 -19.95
CA PHE A 50 -5.57 2.22 -20.77
C PHE A 50 -4.95 2.90 -21.98
N ARG A 51 -3.75 2.41 -22.36
CA ARG A 51 -3.11 2.87 -23.59
C ARG A 51 -3.82 2.29 -24.80
N ALA A 52 -3.87 3.09 -25.88
CA ALA A 52 -4.49 2.68 -27.14
C ALA A 52 -3.44 2.37 -28.25
N ASP A 53 -2.16 2.34 -27.90
CA ASP A 53 -1.02 2.31 -28.84
C ASP A 53 -0.37 0.92 -28.95
N GLY A 54 -1.12 -0.14 -28.75
CA GLY A 54 -0.63 -1.51 -28.90
C GLY A 54 -0.12 -2.16 -27.62
N VAL A 55 -0.16 -1.45 -26.48
CA VAL A 55 0.14 -2.04 -25.18
C VAL A 55 -1.16 -2.53 -24.55
N ALA A 56 -1.24 -3.85 -24.27
CA ALA A 56 -2.42 -4.46 -23.66
C ALA A 56 -2.67 -3.90 -22.26
N ALA A 57 -3.94 -3.71 -21.93
CA ALA A 57 -4.34 -3.26 -20.60
C ALA A 57 -4.08 -4.35 -19.54
N LEU A 58 -3.60 -3.94 -18.37
CA LEU A 58 -3.69 -4.74 -17.17
C LEU A 58 -4.99 -4.38 -16.47
N ASP A 59 -6.01 -5.20 -16.66
CA ASP A 59 -7.35 -4.92 -16.16
C ASP A 59 -7.49 -5.32 -14.70
N VAL A 60 -7.12 -4.41 -13.81
CA VAL A 60 -7.21 -4.57 -12.36
C VAL A 60 -7.88 -3.35 -11.77
N ALA A 61 -8.97 -3.57 -11.03
CA ALA A 61 -9.65 -2.50 -10.29
C ALA A 61 -8.97 -2.31 -8.94
N VAL A 62 -8.10 -1.32 -8.84
CA VAL A 62 -7.35 -1.00 -7.63
C VAL A 62 -7.98 0.20 -6.93
N ASP A 63 -8.22 0.10 -5.63
CA ASP A 63 -8.77 1.19 -4.81
C ASP A 63 -7.69 2.04 -4.16
N GLY A 64 -6.57 1.41 -3.77
CA GLY A 64 -5.50 2.11 -3.09
C GLY A 64 -4.13 1.49 -3.31
N ILE A 65 -3.10 2.31 -3.16
CA ILE A 65 -1.71 1.90 -3.25
C ILE A 65 -1.05 2.28 -1.92
N ALA A 66 -0.59 1.28 -1.18
CA ALA A 66 0.14 1.48 0.08
C ALA A 66 1.63 1.35 -0.18
N GLU A 67 2.41 2.31 0.29
CA GLU A 67 3.85 2.29 0.14
C GLU A 67 4.52 2.49 1.49
N LEU A 68 5.47 1.60 1.80
CA LEU A 68 6.26 1.68 3.03
C LEU A 68 7.74 1.64 2.67
N TRP A 69 8.51 2.51 3.31
CA TRP A 69 9.96 2.58 3.15
C TRP A 69 10.65 2.09 4.41
N PHE A 70 11.71 1.31 4.22
CA PHE A 70 12.56 0.76 5.28
C PHE A 70 14.01 1.09 4.97
N ALA A 71 14.78 1.46 5.99
CA ALA A 71 16.19 1.83 5.81
C ALA A 71 17.01 0.68 5.20
N ASP A 72 16.73 -0.56 5.62
CA ASP A 72 17.45 -1.76 5.20
C ASP A 72 16.60 -3.02 5.46
N LYS A 73 17.17 -4.18 5.13
CA LYS A 73 16.52 -5.46 5.35
C LYS A 73 16.24 -5.75 6.82
N ALA A 74 17.11 -5.33 7.72
CA ALA A 74 16.92 -5.54 9.15
C ALA A 74 15.67 -4.80 9.65
N ALA A 75 15.43 -3.58 9.17
CA ALA A 75 14.23 -2.81 9.50
C ALA A 75 12.96 -3.48 8.94
N LEU A 76 13.03 -3.98 7.70
CA LEU A 76 11.93 -4.72 7.09
C LEU A 76 11.63 -6.02 7.86
N ASP A 77 12.65 -6.75 8.27
CA ASP A 77 12.48 -7.98 9.04
C ASP A 77 11.87 -7.69 10.42
N ALA A 78 12.30 -6.61 11.08
CA ALA A 78 11.73 -6.18 12.36
C ALA A 78 10.24 -5.83 12.23
N PHE A 79 9.87 -5.13 11.16
CA PHE A 79 8.48 -4.84 10.83
C PHE A 79 7.68 -6.14 10.64
N SER A 80 8.19 -7.05 9.83
CA SER A 80 7.50 -8.29 9.47
C SER A 80 7.27 -9.21 10.68
N ALA A 81 8.16 -9.18 11.67
CA ALA A 81 8.08 -10.03 12.87
C ALA A 81 7.30 -9.41 14.02
N SER A 82 6.89 -8.15 13.93
CA SER A 82 6.29 -7.41 15.04
C SER A 82 4.84 -7.81 15.29
N PRO A 83 4.43 -7.98 16.58
CA PRO A 83 3.00 -8.12 16.92
C PRO A 83 2.15 -6.93 16.48
N ALA A 84 2.71 -5.71 16.48
CA ALA A 84 2.00 -4.52 15.99
C ALA A 84 1.66 -4.65 14.49
N THR A 85 2.57 -5.20 13.70
CA THR A 85 2.34 -5.47 12.28
C THR A 85 1.31 -6.57 12.07
N ALA A 86 1.30 -7.59 12.93
CA ALA A 86 0.26 -8.62 12.90
C ALA A 86 -1.13 -8.00 13.11
N ARG A 87 -1.26 -7.05 14.05
CA ARG A 87 -2.52 -6.31 14.28
C ARG A 87 -2.90 -5.46 13.08
N LEU A 88 -1.92 -4.80 12.45
CA LEU A 88 -2.14 -4.02 11.23
C LEU A 88 -2.71 -4.91 10.11
N ARG A 89 -2.13 -6.09 9.91
CA ARG A 89 -2.58 -7.05 8.89
C ARG A 89 -3.96 -7.62 9.21
N GLU A 90 -4.24 -7.90 10.46
CA GLU A 90 -5.55 -8.38 10.91
C GLU A 90 -6.63 -7.34 10.60
N ASP A 91 -6.38 -6.06 10.88
CA ASP A 91 -7.31 -4.99 10.52
C ASP A 91 -7.54 -4.94 9.01
N GLY A 92 -6.50 -5.19 8.21
CA GLY A 92 -6.61 -5.27 6.75
C GLY A 92 -7.67 -6.25 6.28
N THR A 93 -7.87 -7.35 6.98
CA THR A 93 -8.88 -8.36 6.62
C THR A 93 -10.32 -7.83 6.70
N LEU A 94 -10.54 -6.71 7.39
CA LEU A 94 -11.87 -6.14 7.57
C LEU A 94 -12.34 -5.33 6.35
N PHE A 95 -11.42 -4.82 5.53
CA PHE A 95 -11.78 -3.93 4.42
C PHE A 95 -11.10 -4.23 3.09
N ILE A 96 -10.02 -5.03 3.09
CA ILE A 96 -9.30 -5.41 1.88
C ILE A 96 -9.84 -6.77 1.41
N GLY A 97 -10.31 -6.81 0.17
CA GLY A 97 -10.79 -8.05 -0.46
C GLY A 97 -9.70 -8.81 -1.17
N ARG A 98 -8.83 -8.10 -1.91
CA ARG A 98 -7.68 -8.67 -2.62
C ARG A 98 -6.48 -7.75 -2.53
N GLN A 99 -5.29 -8.33 -2.52
CA GLN A 99 -4.06 -7.56 -2.40
C GLN A 99 -2.90 -8.28 -3.07
N ILE A 100 -2.00 -7.51 -3.65
CA ILE A 100 -0.67 -8.00 -4.01
C ILE A 100 0.37 -7.01 -3.49
N SER A 101 1.47 -7.53 -2.96
CA SER A 101 2.56 -6.71 -2.43
C SER A 101 3.87 -7.05 -3.15
N PHE A 102 4.64 -6.01 -3.40
CA PHE A 102 5.94 -6.12 -4.05
C PHE A 102 7.01 -5.52 -3.15
N THR A 103 8.17 -6.18 -3.08
CA THR A 103 9.38 -5.57 -2.54
C THR A 103 10.11 -4.95 -3.73
N THR A 104 10.40 -3.67 -3.64
CA THR A 104 10.89 -2.88 -4.76
C THR A 104 12.14 -2.10 -4.38
N GLU A 105 12.89 -1.72 -5.42
CA GLU A 105 13.99 -0.77 -5.31
C GLU A 105 13.72 0.39 -6.28
N GLU A 106 13.74 1.61 -5.75
CA GLU A 106 13.39 2.80 -6.51
C GLU A 106 14.64 3.38 -7.17
N THR A 107 14.54 3.72 -8.45
CA THR A 107 15.54 4.50 -9.15
C THR A 107 14.93 5.85 -9.53
N VAL A 108 15.52 6.93 -9.04
CA VAL A 108 15.06 8.28 -9.35
C VAL A 108 15.67 8.72 -10.69
N ILE A 109 14.83 8.90 -11.69
CA ILE A 109 15.25 9.41 -13.02
C ILE A 109 15.23 10.94 -13.02
N ILE A 110 14.12 11.52 -12.55
CA ILE A 110 13.99 12.97 -12.41
C ILE A 110 13.72 13.26 -10.94
N PRO A 111 14.63 13.93 -10.21
CA PRO A 111 14.38 14.26 -8.81
C PRO A 111 13.24 15.27 -8.68
N ARG A 112 12.62 15.27 -7.51
CA ARG A 112 11.51 16.18 -7.20
C ARG A 112 11.92 17.62 -7.46
N GLN A 113 11.10 18.34 -8.23
CA GLN A 113 11.24 19.78 -8.45
C GLN A 113 10.42 20.53 -7.40
N VAL A 114 10.91 21.69 -6.99
CA VAL A 114 10.25 22.53 -5.98
C VAL A 114 9.66 23.76 -6.63
#